data_ff2f0d21d20ebda548da9c591455d99b
#
_entry.id   ff2f0d21d20ebda548da9c591455d99b
#
_cell.length_a   1.000
_cell.length_b   1.000
_cell.length_c   1.000
_cell.angle_alpha   90.00
_cell.angle_beta   90.00
_cell.angle_gamma   90.00
#
_symmetry.space_group_name_H-M   'P 1'
#
loop_
_entity.id
_entity.type
_entity.pdbx_description
1 polymer ?
#
loop_
_entity_poly.entity_id
_entity_poly.type
_entity_poly.pdbx_seq_one_letter_code
_entity_poly.pdbx_strand_id
1 'polypeptide(L)'
;MVPATHEADHRFMVEGYVCGADGKGVPNADVLVKDTRVSYGQVVRTDGDGYYKAMFHLHNDNLGDPLLVEAKGEQKNLKIEFDPKDLESERKVRVDFGAGCDASGPPVWLWWGGGAMVAAVGGLIGMRLVRSQQRQERVKGKSQGKRKT
;
A
#
# COMPACT_ATOMS: atom_id res chain seq x y z
N MET A 1 -21.13 21.42 -36.52
CA MET A 1 -20.81 20.92 -35.18
C MET A 1 -19.32 21.14 -34.98
N VAL A 2 -18.95 22.10 -34.15
CA VAL A 2 -17.55 22.32 -33.75
C VAL A 2 -17.22 21.21 -32.73
N PRO A 3 -16.18 20.39 -32.95
CA PRO A 3 -15.77 19.45 -31.90
C PRO A 3 -15.41 20.25 -30.66
N ALA A 4 -16.00 19.88 -29.54
CA ALA A 4 -15.59 20.41 -28.26
C ALA A 4 -14.10 20.07 -28.10
N THR A 5 -13.25 21.08 -28.21
CA THR A 5 -11.85 20.94 -27.80
C THR A 5 -11.87 20.60 -26.32
N HIS A 6 -11.47 19.39 -25.98
CA HIS A 6 -11.22 19.03 -24.60
C HIS A 6 -10.19 20.01 -24.08
N GLU A 7 -10.65 20.96 -23.29
CA GLU A 7 -9.77 21.82 -22.54
C GLU A 7 -8.96 20.92 -21.63
N ALA A 8 -7.64 21.02 -21.71
CA ALA A 8 -6.74 20.22 -20.90
C ALA A 8 -7.13 20.35 -19.43
N ASP A 9 -7.27 19.24 -18.74
CA ASP A 9 -7.63 19.23 -17.32
C ASP A 9 -6.48 19.85 -16.51
N HIS A 10 -6.68 21.09 -16.07
CA HIS A 10 -5.70 21.84 -15.29
C HIS A 10 -5.76 21.52 -13.78
N ARG A 11 -6.56 20.52 -13.39
CA ARG A 11 -6.68 20.08 -12.01
C ARG A 11 -5.41 19.34 -11.56
N PHE A 12 -4.84 19.79 -10.46
CA PHE A 12 -3.75 19.12 -9.78
C PHE A 12 -4.22 18.72 -8.39
N MET A 13 -4.12 17.45 -8.05
CA MET A 13 -4.60 16.91 -6.79
C MET A 13 -3.43 16.60 -5.87
N VAL A 14 -3.56 17.06 -4.61
CA VAL A 14 -2.70 16.65 -3.51
C VAL A 14 -3.53 15.83 -2.57
N GLU A 15 -3.19 14.57 -2.42
CA GLU A 15 -3.95 13.62 -1.60
C GLU A 15 -3.03 12.83 -0.68
N GLY A 16 -3.56 12.26 0.37
CA GLY A 16 -2.78 11.43 1.29
C GLY A 16 -3.51 11.15 2.58
N TYR A 17 -2.78 10.63 3.54
CA TYR A 17 -3.29 10.30 4.86
C TYR A 17 -2.52 11.03 5.95
N VAL A 18 -3.22 11.38 7.01
CA VAL A 18 -2.63 11.84 8.27
C VAL A 18 -2.85 10.75 9.30
N CYS A 19 -1.77 10.11 9.77
CA CYS A 19 -1.84 9.02 10.73
C CYS A 19 -1.23 9.40 12.08
N GLY A 20 -1.76 8.80 13.13
CA GLY A 20 -1.22 8.88 14.47
C GLY A 20 -0.04 7.91 14.66
N ALA A 21 0.60 7.99 15.84
CA ALA A 21 1.66 7.07 16.24
C ALA A 21 1.20 5.60 16.35
N ASP A 22 -0.10 5.38 16.50
CA ASP A 22 -0.75 4.06 16.51
C ASP A 22 -1.05 3.49 15.11
N GLY A 23 -0.66 4.21 14.05
CA GLY A 23 -0.89 3.84 12.67
C GLY A 23 -2.34 4.04 12.18
N LYS A 24 -3.20 4.63 13.01
CA LYS A 24 -4.59 4.92 12.63
C LYS A 24 -4.71 6.31 12.02
N GLY A 25 -5.63 6.44 11.07
CA GLY A 25 -5.96 7.73 10.50
C GLY A 25 -6.48 8.71 11.56
N VAL A 26 -6.06 9.95 11.45
CA VAL A 26 -6.49 11.03 12.34
C VAL A 26 -7.61 11.80 11.67
N PRO A 27 -8.86 11.71 12.16
CA PRO A 27 -9.98 12.43 11.59
C PRO A 27 -9.94 13.92 11.95
N ASN A 28 -10.54 14.74 11.09
CA ASN A 28 -10.67 16.19 11.28
C ASN A 28 -9.35 16.94 11.51
N ALA A 29 -8.23 16.41 11.03
CA ALA A 29 -6.96 17.11 11.04
C ALA A 29 -6.92 18.14 9.91
N ASP A 30 -6.49 19.34 10.22
CA ASP A 30 -6.28 20.38 9.21
C ASP A 30 -4.98 20.10 8.45
N VAL A 31 -5.05 20.14 7.12
CA VAL A 31 -3.92 19.99 6.21
C VAL A 31 -3.83 21.25 5.35
N LEU A 32 -2.76 21.99 5.51
CA LEU A 32 -2.43 23.13 4.65
C LEU A 32 -1.68 22.62 3.43
N VAL A 33 -2.18 22.98 2.25
CA VAL A 33 -1.46 22.76 0.98
C VAL A 33 -1.29 24.10 0.31
N LYS A 34 -0.05 24.47 -0.02
CA LYS A 34 0.28 25.82 -0.53
C LYS A 34 1.36 25.79 -1.60
N ASP A 35 1.08 26.38 -2.75
CA ASP A 35 2.11 26.82 -3.69
C ASP A 35 2.76 28.12 -3.13
N THR A 36 4.02 28.03 -2.76
CA THR A 36 4.70 29.13 -2.07
C THR A 36 5.22 30.20 -3.02
N ARG A 37 5.37 29.90 -4.31
CA ARG A 37 5.80 30.89 -5.30
C ARG A 37 4.70 31.95 -5.54
N VAL A 38 3.48 31.52 -5.70
CA VAL A 38 2.33 32.40 -5.96
C VAL A 38 1.50 32.69 -4.70
N SER A 39 1.91 32.15 -3.54
CA SER A 39 1.19 32.27 -2.27
C SER A 39 -0.27 31.82 -2.32
N TYR A 40 -0.57 30.87 -3.20
CA TYR A 40 -1.90 30.27 -3.33
C TYR A 40 -1.97 28.98 -2.53
N GLY A 41 -2.93 28.89 -1.64
CA GLY A 41 -3.08 27.71 -0.78
C GLY A 41 -4.49 27.53 -0.28
N GLN A 42 -4.74 26.34 0.27
CA GLN A 42 -5.99 25.98 0.91
C GLN A 42 -5.75 25.07 2.10
N VAL A 43 -6.65 25.12 3.06
CA VAL A 43 -6.70 24.19 4.18
C VAL A 43 -7.85 23.23 3.93
N VAL A 44 -7.55 21.92 3.96
CA VAL A 44 -8.53 20.85 3.87
C VAL A 44 -8.52 20.04 5.16
N ARG A 45 -9.58 19.29 5.42
CA ARG A 45 -9.68 18.41 6.59
C ARG A 45 -9.67 16.96 6.19
N THR A 46 -9.05 16.14 7.03
CA THR A 46 -9.12 14.70 6.89
C THR A 46 -10.51 14.16 7.23
N ASP A 47 -10.89 13.11 6.55
CA ASP A 47 -12.10 12.33 6.83
C ASP A 47 -11.92 11.38 8.03
N GLY A 48 -12.89 10.47 8.24
CA GLY A 48 -12.89 9.50 9.34
C GLY A 48 -11.71 8.54 9.33
N ASP A 49 -11.13 8.28 8.15
CA ASP A 49 -10.00 7.38 7.94
C ASP A 49 -8.65 8.13 7.88
N GLY A 50 -8.68 9.44 8.11
CA GLY A 50 -7.50 10.29 8.03
C GLY A 50 -7.09 10.68 6.62
N TYR A 51 -7.91 10.39 5.60
CA TYR A 51 -7.65 10.76 4.22
C TYR A 51 -7.98 12.23 3.96
N TYR A 52 -7.16 12.90 3.18
CA TYR A 52 -7.41 14.25 2.70
C TYR A 52 -7.17 14.37 1.20
N LYS A 53 -7.82 15.35 0.60
CA LYS A 53 -7.68 15.69 -0.81
C LYS A 53 -7.82 17.19 -0.98
N ALA A 54 -6.80 17.80 -1.57
CA ALA A 54 -6.79 19.19 -1.98
C ALA A 54 -6.72 19.28 -3.51
N MET A 55 -7.49 20.18 -4.12
CA MET A 55 -7.53 20.34 -5.56
C MET A 55 -7.10 21.77 -5.92
N PHE A 56 -6.12 21.86 -6.79
CA PHE A 56 -5.60 23.11 -7.35
C PHE A 56 -5.90 23.19 -8.84
N HIS A 57 -6.12 24.39 -9.31
CA HIS A 57 -6.16 24.68 -10.73
C HIS A 57 -4.80 25.25 -11.13
N LEU A 58 -3.95 24.41 -11.71
CA LEU A 58 -2.57 24.77 -12.06
C LEU A 58 -2.38 24.74 -13.58
N HIS A 59 -1.65 25.74 -14.07
CA HIS A 59 -1.23 25.82 -15.45
C HIS A 59 0.20 25.32 -15.63
N ASN A 60 0.65 25.20 -16.87
CA ASN A 60 2.01 24.77 -17.18
C ASN A 60 3.09 25.68 -16.56
N ASP A 61 2.75 26.93 -16.30
CA ASP A 61 3.64 27.91 -15.65
C ASP A 61 3.92 27.59 -14.18
N ASN A 62 3.10 26.73 -13.56
CA ASN A 62 3.28 26.26 -12.19
C ASN A 62 4.17 25.01 -12.11
N LEU A 63 4.61 24.47 -13.24
CA LEU A 63 5.50 23.32 -13.26
C LEU A 63 6.85 23.66 -12.59
N GLY A 64 7.21 22.87 -11.59
CA GLY A 64 8.43 23.10 -10.80
C GLY A 64 8.27 24.05 -9.62
N ASP A 65 7.08 24.62 -9.40
CA ASP A 65 6.82 25.48 -8.25
C ASP A 65 6.95 24.70 -6.93
N PRO A 66 7.44 25.36 -5.87
CA PRO A 66 7.56 24.74 -4.57
C PRO A 66 6.18 24.59 -3.90
N LEU A 67 5.83 23.35 -3.57
CA LEU A 67 4.61 22.98 -2.88
C LEU A 67 4.91 22.66 -1.42
N LEU A 68 4.31 23.41 -0.51
CA LEU A 68 4.33 23.14 0.92
C LEU A 68 3.07 22.39 1.32
N VAL A 69 3.24 21.26 1.99
CA VAL A 69 2.14 20.53 2.63
C VAL A 69 2.45 20.41 4.12
N GLU A 70 1.51 20.83 4.96
CA GLU A 70 1.67 20.83 6.41
C GLU A 70 0.48 20.19 7.09
N ALA A 71 0.75 19.30 8.03
CA ALA A 71 -0.25 18.70 8.91
C ALA A 71 0.34 18.40 10.28
N LYS A 72 -0.37 18.66 11.35
CA LYS A 72 0.03 18.38 12.74
C LYS A 72 1.43 18.90 13.12
N GLY A 73 1.83 20.04 12.56
CA GLY A 73 3.14 20.64 12.81
C GLY A 73 4.30 20.01 12.04
N GLU A 74 4.04 18.99 11.22
CA GLU A 74 5.01 18.43 10.27
C GLU A 74 4.84 19.11 8.91
N GLN A 75 5.94 19.49 8.28
CA GLN A 75 5.96 20.14 6.97
C GLN A 75 6.71 19.27 5.96
N LYS A 76 6.16 19.15 4.77
CA LYS A 76 6.82 18.53 3.62
C LYS A 76 6.88 19.51 2.46
N ASN A 77 8.07 19.66 1.90
CA ASN A 77 8.32 20.50 0.74
C ASN A 77 8.57 19.62 -0.48
N LEU A 78 7.78 19.83 -1.51
CA LEU A 78 7.85 19.11 -2.77
C LEU A 78 7.95 20.12 -3.92
N LYS A 79 8.01 19.60 -5.14
CA LYS A 79 7.82 20.40 -6.36
C LYS A 79 6.56 19.93 -7.07
N ILE A 80 5.90 20.87 -7.70
CA ILE A 80 4.78 20.54 -8.59
C ILE A 80 5.35 19.93 -9.86
N GLU A 81 5.06 18.66 -10.08
CA GLU A 81 5.56 17.89 -11.23
C GLU A 81 4.39 17.23 -11.96
N PHE A 82 4.31 17.42 -13.25
CA PHE A 82 3.39 16.76 -14.16
C PHE A 82 3.93 16.84 -15.59
N ASP A 83 3.49 15.94 -16.46
CA ASP A 83 3.78 16.05 -17.89
C ASP A 83 2.78 17.03 -18.54
N PRO A 84 3.24 18.17 -19.06
CA PRO A 84 2.35 19.14 -19.73
C PRO A 84 1.78 18.62 -21.05
N LYS A 85 2.32 17.53 -21.60
CA LYS A 85 1.83 16.89 -22.83
C LYS A 85 0.83 15.78 -22.56
N ASP A 86 0.79 15.27 -21.35
CA ASP A 86 -0.19 14.27 -20.93
C ASP A 86 -1.48 15.00 -20.51
N LEU A 87 -2.51 14.86 -21.36
CA LEU A 87 -3.82 15.48 -21.16
C LEU A 87 -4.85 14.47 -20.64
N GLU A 88 -4.48 13.20 -20.52
CA GLU A 88 -5.38 12.11 -20.15
C GLU A 88 -5.19 11.65 -18.70
N SER A 89 -3.96 11.66 -18.20
CA SER A 89 -3.67 11.23 -16.84
C SER A 89 -4.02 12.30 -15.80
N GLU A 90 -4.53 11.85 -14.68
CA GLU A 90 -4.75 12.72 -13.52
C GLU A 90 -3.41 13.25 -12.99
N ARG A 91 -3.31 14.57 -12.86
CA ARG A 91 -2.15 15.23 -12.23
C ARG A 91 -2.34 15.16 -10.73
N LYS A 92 -1.56 14.29 -10.06
CA LYS A 92 -1.68 14.10 -8.61
C LYS A 92 -0.35 13.78 -7.95
N VAL A 93 -0.25 14.17 -6.69
CA VAL A 93 0.84 13.79 -5.80
C VAL A 93 0.26 13.28 -4.49
N ARG A 94 0.88 12.23 -3.95
CA ARG A 94 0.51 11.67 -2.65
C ARG A 94 1.51 12.11 -1.59
N VAL A 95 0.99 12.62 -0.48
CA VAL A 95 1.78 13.08 0.66
C VAL A 95 1.13 12.58 1.94
N ASP A 96 1.76 11.63 2.60
CA ASP A 96 1.26 11.03 3.84
C ASP A 96 2.03 11.60 5.04
N PHE A 97 1.38 11.75 6.19
CA PHE A 97 1.94 12.25 7.44
C PHE A 97 1.80 11.22 8.55
N GLY A 98 2.83 11.14 9.39
CA GLY A 98 2.85 10.22 10.53
C GLY A 98 3.41 8.84 10.21
N ALA A 99 3.82 8.12 11.25
CA ALA A 99 4.35 6.77 11.13
C ALA A 99 3.20 5.77 11.00
N GLY A 100 3.21 4.93 9.97
CA GLY A 100 2.31 3.78 9.87
C GLY A 100 1.10 3.93 8.97
N CYS A 101 0.95 5.02 8.21
CA CYS A 101 -0.04 5.12 7.13
C CYS A 101 0.18 4.07 6.04
N ASP A 102 1.39 3.57 5.89
CA ASP A 102 1.73 2.51 4.93
C ASP A 102 1.31 1.11 5.37
N ALA A 103 0.74 0.98 6.58
CA ALA A 103 0.36 -0.29 7.18
C ALA A 103 -1.01 -0.82 6.73
N SER A 104 -1.59 -0.33 5.65
CA SER A 104 -2.85 -0.85 5.10
C SER A 104 -2.67 -2.16 4.30
N GLY A 105 -1.48 -2.75 4.31
CA GLY A 105 -1.26 -4.11 3.85
C GLY A 105 -1.44 -5.12 4.99
N PRO A 106 -1.91 -6.35 4.74
CA PRO A 106 -1.92 -7.39 5.75
C PRO A 106 -0.50 -7.57 6.31
N PRO A 107 -0.33 -7.64 7.64
CA PRO A 107 0.99 -7.68 8.25
C PRO A 107 1.80 -8.84 7.69
N VAL A 108 3.05 -8.56 7.34
CA VAL A 108 3.97 -9.49 6.64
C VAL A 108 4.11 -10.84 7.35
N TRP A 109 3.87 -10.89 8.66
CA TRP A 109 3.91 -12.14 9.45
C TRP A 109 2.81 -13.14 9.08
N LEU A 110 1.68 -12.67 8.50
CA LEU A 110 0.62 -13.55 7.98
C LEU A 110 1.10 -14.38 6.78
N TRP A 111 2.04 -13.86 5.99
CA TRP A 111 2.62 -14.58 4.85
C TRP A 111 3.65 -15.63 5.31
N TRP A 112 4.37 -15.37 6.39
CA TRP A 112 5.36 -16.31 6.93
C TRP A 112 4.72 -17.38 7.83
N GLY A 113 3.61 -17.08 8.53
CA GLY A 113 2.89 -18.03 9.37
C GLY A 113 2.16 -19.13 8.58
N GLY A 114 1.65 -18.81 7.39
CA GLY A 114 0.97 -19.79 6.53
C GLY A 114 1.89 -20.88 5.98
N GLY A 115 3.13 -20.54 5.65
CA GLY A 115 4.11 -21.49 5.12
C GLY A 115 4.58 -22.52 6.15
N ALA A 116 4.75 -22.12 7.41
CA ALA A 116 5.21 -23.02 8.47
C ALA A 116 4.17 -24.07 8.86
N MET A 117 2.88 -23.73 8.84
CA MET A 117 1.79 -24.67 9.12
C MET A 117 1.66 -25.76 8.05
N VAL A 118 1.81 -25.40 6.78
CA VAL A 118 1.70 -26.37 5.68
C VAL A 118 2.88 -27.38 5.73
N ALA A 119 4.09 -26.92 6.06
CA ALA A 119 5.26 -27.77 6.21
C ALA A 119 5.13 -28.75 7.40
N ALA A 120 4.55 -28.33 8.52
CA ALA A 120 4.35 -29.20 9.68
C ALA A 120 3.32 -30.31 9.43
N VAL A 121 2.22 -30.01 8.74
CA VAL A 121 1.18 -30.99 8.42
C VAL A 121 1.68 -31.98 7.35
N GLY A 122 2.39 -31.49 6.32
CA GLY A 122 2.99 -32.36 5.29
C GLY A 122 4.05 -33.32 5.84
N GLY A 123 4.89 -32.83 6.78
CA GLY A 123 5.90 -33.66 7.44
C GLY A 123 5.31 -34.78 8.28
N LEU A 124 4.24 -34.56 9.02
CA LEU A 124 3.57 -35.57 9.85
C LEU A 124 2.88 -36.65 9.02
N ILE A 125 2.27 -36.27 7.90
CA ILE A 125 1.64 -37.23 6.97
C ILE A 125 2.71 -38.07 6.27
N GLY A 126 3.80 -37.48 5.82
CA GLY A 126 4.92 -38.17 5.19
C GLY A 126 5.57 -39.22 6.12
N MET A 127 5.82 -38.86 7.41
CA MET A 127 6.37 -39.79 8.38
C MET A 127 5.43 -40.99 8.69
N ARG A 128 4.12 -40.77 8.68
CA ARG A 128 3.15 -41.86 8.90
C ARG A 128 3.13 -42.86 7.72
N LEU A 129 3.22 -42.36 6.49
CA LEU A 129 3.25 -43.21 5.29
C LEU A 129 4.53 -44.03 5.22
N VAL A 130 5.69 -43.47 5.49
CA VAL A 130 6.97 -44.20 5.50
C VAL A 130 6.98 -45.29 6.60
N ARG A 131 6.49 -44.98 7.80
CA ARG A 131 6.38 -45.97 8.87
C ARG A 131 5.41 -47.13 8.54
N SER A 132 4.33 -46.86 7.82
CA SER A 132 3.38 -47.92 7.41
C SER A 132 3.98 -48.87 6.38
N GLN A 133 4.76 -48.36 5.43
CA GLN A 133 5.44 -49.22 4.43
C GLN A 133 6.52 -50.09 5.06
N GLN A 134 7.35 -49.57 5.96
CA GLN A 134 8.35 -50.36 6.66
C GLN A 134 7.73 -51.48 7.53
N ARG A 135 6.53 -51.28 8.05
CA ARG A 135 5.81 -52.31 8.83
C ARG A 135 5.31 -53.46 7.95
N GLN A 136 4.87 -53.15 6.72
CA GLN A 136 4.44 -54.19 5.77
C GLN A 136 5.60 -55.06 5.27
N GLU A 137 6.76 -54.50 5.05
CA GLU A 137 7.96 -55.26 4.64
C GLU A 137 8.44 -56.21 5.72
N ARG A 138 8.40 -55.81 6.99
CA ARG A 138 8.76 -56.66 8.12
C ARG A 138 7.81 -57.85 8.30
N VAL A 139 6.53 -57.71 7.97
CA VAL A 139 5.54 -58.80 8.03
C VAL A 139 5.74 -59.79 6.88
N LYS A 140 6.05 -59.32 5.67
CA LYS A 140 6.35 -60.18 4.51
C LYS A 140 7.64 -60.98 4.70
N GLY A 141 8.69 -60.40 5.27
CA GLY A 141 9.95 -61.11 5.56
C GLY A 141 9.80 -62.25 6.58
N LYS A 142 8.89 -62.11 7.53
CA LYS A 142 8.65 -63.16 8.54
C LYS A 142 7.84 -64.36 8.01
N SER A 143 7.02 -64.20 6.96
CA SER A 143 6.20 -65.29 6.39
C SER A 143 7.00 -66.18 5.47
N GLN A 144 8.09 -65.73 4.86
CA GLN A 144 8.94 -66.58 4.01
C GLN A 144 9.94 -67.44 4.79
N GLY A 145 10.29 -67.08 6.03
CA GLY A 145 11.21 -67.80 6.87
C GLY A 145 10.61 -69.10 7.47
N LYS A 146 9.30 -69.29 7.42
CA LYS A 146 8.61 -70.51 8.00
C LYS A 146 8.32 -71.61 7.00
N ARG A 147 8.71 -71.51 5.71
CA ARG A 147 8.45 -72.48 4.67
C ARG A 147 9.67 -73.35 4.27
N LYS A 148 10.76 -73.33 5.04
CA LYS A 148 11.96 -74.13 4.82
C LYS A 148 12.29 -74.92 6.09
N THR A 149 11.48 -75.83 6.47
CA THR A 149 11.79 -77.05 7.32
C THR A 149 10.81 -78.14 6.98
#